data_6c19c16c000f69a67e773874d4205d90
#
_entry.id   6c19c16c000f69a67e773874d4205d90
#
_cell.length_a   1.000
_cell.length_b   1.000
_cell.length_c   1.000
_cell.angle_alpha   90.00
_cell.angle_beta   90.00
_cell.angle_gamma   90.00
#
_symmetry.space_group_name_H-M   'P 1'
#
loop_
_entity.id
_entity.type
_entity.pdbx_description
1 polymer ?
#
loop_
_entity_poly.entity_id
_entity_poly.type
_entity_poly.pdbx_seq_one_letter_code
_entity_poly.pdbx_strand_id
1 'polypeptide(L)'
;MKDTINRVIKVRTDAELNQAKFAERLNLDRSTISMCESGKRSFSRRTLADICEKFNVNPEWLETGEGEPYNDAVTPTLKLLKAEYKLDELDIQIIEKYLELSPIERQVFKDYVK
;
A
#
# COMPACT_ATOMS: atom_id res chain seq x y z
N MET A 1 -17.35 -0.07 -12.57
CA MET A 1 -16.98 1.26 -12.05
C MET A 1 -17.33 1.45 -10.58
N LYS A 2 -18.54 1.08 -10.19
CA LYS A 2 -18.92 1.14 -8.78
C LYS A 2 -18.01 0.27 -7.90
N ASP A 3 -17.57 -0.86 -8.43
CA ASP A 3 -16.67 -1.77 -7.68
C ASP A 3 -15.26 -1.18 -7.55
N THR A 4 -14.76 -0.49 -8.56
CA THR A 4 -13.47 0.21 -8.48
C THR A 4 -13.53 1.31 -7.41
N ILE A 5 -14.63 2.05 -7.36
CA ILE A 5 -14.85 3.09 -6.36
C ILE A 5 -14.77 2.48 -4.95
N ASN A 6 -15.48 1.37 -4.72
CA ASN A 6 -15.46 0.69 -3.42
C ASN A 6 -14.06 0.21 -3.05
N ARG A 7 -13.31 -0.28 -4.03
CA ARG A 7 -11.93 -0.73 -3.81
C ARG A 7 -11.01 0.44 -3.43
N VAL A 8 -11.17 1.59 -4.08
CA VAL A 8 -10.41 2.79 -3.71
C VAL A 8 -10.75 3.26 -2.30
N ILE A 9 -12.04 3.24 -1.94
CA ILE A 9 -12.46 3.59 -0.58
C ILE A 9 -11.84 2.63 0.44
N LYS A 10 -11.78 1.34 0.11
CA LYS A 10 -11.11 0.35 0.97
C LYS A 10 -9.64 0.71 1.18
N VAL A 11 -8.92 1.05 0.12
CA VAL A 11 -7.51 1.45 0.22
C VAL A 11 -7.37 2.66 1.15
N ARG A 12 -8.22 3.66 0.97
CA ARG A 12 -8.18 4.87 1.80
C ARG A 12 -8.43 4.54 3.28
N THR A 13 -9.48 3.76 3.56
CA THR A 13 -9.82 3.41 4.94
C THR A 13 -8.80 2.48 5.59
N ASP A 14 -8.23 1.55 4.83
CA ASP A 14 -7.16 0.70 5.32
C ASP A 14 -5.92 1.52 5.71
N ALA A 15 -5.66 2.61 5.00
CA ALA A 15 -4.57 3.52 5.30
C ALA A 15 -4.91 4.50 6.43
N GLU A 16 -6.13 4.43 6.97
CA GLU A 16 -6.62 5.30 8.03
C GLU A 16 -6.59 6.79 7.63
N LEU A 17 -6.89 7.08 6.36
CA LEU A 17 -6.90 8.43 5.82
C LEU A 17 -8.33 8.89 5.56
N ASN A 18 -8.61 10.16 5.86
CA ASN A 18 -9.85 10.79 5.42
C ASN A 18 -9.67 11.25 3.97
N GLN A 19 -10.74 11.77 3.36
CA GLN A 19 -10.71 12.21 1.96
C GLN A 19 -9.67 13.33 1.74
N ALA A 20 -9.56 14.27 2.67
CA ALA A 20 -8.62 15.39 2.54
C ALA A 20 -7.17 14.90 2.54
N LYS A 21 -6.82 14.01 3.44
CA LYS A 21 -5.46 13.46 3.54
C LYS A 21 -5.12 12.55 2.37
N PHE A 22 -6.09 11.77 1.92
CA PHE A 22 -5.92 10.92 0.76
C PHE A 22 -5.67 11.76 -0.50
N ALA A 23 -6.45 12.83 -0.68
CA ALA A 23 -6.26 13.77 -1.78
C ALA A 23 -4.86 14.40 -1.73
N GLU A 24 -4.43 14.82 -0.54
CA GLU A 24 -3.10 15.40 -0.34
C GLU A 24 -1.99 14.44 -0.79
N ARG A 25 -2.12 13.15 -0.45
CA ARG A 25 -1.15 12.13 -0.85
C ARG A 25 -1.08 11.95 -2.36
N LEU A 26 -2.20 12.20 -3.06
CA LEU A 26 -2.30 12.04 -4.50
C LEU A 26 -2.14 13.36 -5.25
N ASN A 27 -1.83 14.45 -4.56
CA ASN A 27 -1.75 15.80 -5.13
C ASN A 27 -3.04 16.21 -5.84
N LEU A 28 -4.18 15.87 -5.23
CA LEU A 28 -5.50 16.20 -5.72
C LEU A 28 -6.26 17.03 -4.68
N ASP A 29 -7.32 17.69 -5.13
CA ASP A 29 -8.23 18.39 -4.22
C ASP A 29 -9.17 17.40 -3.54
N ARG A 30 -9.54 17.69 -2.31
CA ARG A 30 -10.53 16.89 -1.59
C ARG A 30 -11.82 16.74 -2.38
N SER A 31 -12.25 17.83 -3.05
CA SER A 31 -13.48 17.81 -3.86
C SER A 31 -13.41 16.79 -5.00
N THR A 32 -12.23 16.62 -5.61
CA THR A 32 -12.00 15.60 -6.64
C THR A 32 -12.21 14.21 -6.07
N ILE A 33 -11.61 13.90 -4.91
CA ILE A 33 -11.78 12.61 -4.25
C ILE A 33 -13.25 12.38 -3.88
N SER A 34 -13.89 13.39 -3.31
CA SER A 34 -15.30 13.30 -2.92
C SER A 34 -16.20 12.98 -4.12
N MET A 35 -15.99 13.65 -5.25
CA MET A 35 -16.76 13.39 -6.47
C MET A 35 -16.48 11.99 -7.03
N CYS A 36 -15.24 11.57 -7.01
CA CYS A 36 -14.88 10.23 -7.50
C CYS A 36 -15.47 9.14 -6.61
N GLU A 37 -15.42 9.30 -5.29
CA GLU A 37 -15.98 8.31 -4.35
C GLU A 37 -17.51 8.26 -4.40
N SER A 38 -18.16 9.37 -4.76
CA SER A 38 -19.63 9.40 -4.89
C SER A 38 -20.13 8.94 -6.26
N GLY A 39 -19.22 8.65 -7.19
CA GLY A 39 -19.56 8.22 -8.52
C GLY A 39 -19.90 9.35 -9.51
N LYS A 40 -19.80 10.60 -9.08
CA LYS A 40 -20.07 11.76 -9.94
C LYS A 40 -18.96 12.00 -10.96
N ARG A 41 -17.76 11.48 -10.68
CA ARG A 41 -16.61 11.61 -11.54
C ARG A 41 -15.82 10.30 -11.51
N SER A 42 -15.29 9.89 -12.65
CA SER A 42 -14.45 8.68 -12.72
C SER A 42 -13.03 8.97 -12.28
N PHE A 43 -12.40 8.00 -11.62
CA PHE A 43 -10.96 8.06 -11.38
C PHE A 43 -10.22 7.93 -12.71
N SER A 44 -9.27 8.83 -12.96
CA SER A 44 -8.44 8.74 -14.16
C SER A 44 -7.47 7.56 -14.02
N ARG A 45 -6.98 7.06 -15.17
CA ARG A 45 -5.97 6.00 -15.16
C ARG A 45 -4.73 6.42 -14.40
N ARG A 46 -4.32 7.67 -14.55
CA ARG A 46 -3.16 8.22 -13.84
C ARG A 46 -3.38 8.19 -12.33
N THR A 47 -4.55 8.60 -11.87
CA THR A 47 -4.89 8.58 -10.45
C THR A 47 -4.87 7.16 -9.90
N LEU A 48 -5.45 6.20 -10.64
CA LEU A 48 -5.44 4.79 -10.23
C LEU A 48 -4.02 4.24 -10.17
N ALA A 49 -3.17 4.60 -11.14
CA ALA A 49 -1.77 4.20 -11.14
C ALA A 49 -1.02 4.79 -9.93
N ASP A 50 -1.28 6.05 -9.61
CA ASP A 50 -0.67 6.71 -8.43
C ASP A 50 -1.10 6.03 -7.13
N ILE A 51 -2.36 5.63 -7.02
CA ILE A 51 -2.86 4.88 -5.87
C ILE A 51 -2.11 3.57 -5.72
N CYS A 52 -1.95 2.84 -6.82
CA CYS A 52 -1.25 1.57 -6.80
C CYS A 52 0.21 1.74 -6.37
N GLU A 53 0.87 2.77 -6.86
CA GLU A 53 2.27 3.04 -6.52
C GLU A 53 2.43 3.48 -5.07
N LYS A 54 1.62 4.45 -4.62
CA LYS A 54 1.80 5.05 -3.29
C LYS A 54 1.29 4.18 -2.15
N PHE A 55 0.29 3.34 -2.41
CA PHE A 55 -0.31 2.49 -1.39
C PHE A 55 -0.03 1.00 -1.59
N ASN A 56 0.86 0.69 -2.54
CA ASN A 56 1.27 -0.69 -2.82
C ASN A 56 0.09 -1.59 -3.16
N VAL A 57 -0.83 -1.09 -3.97
CA VAL A 57 -2.05 -1.79 -4.38
C VAL A 57 -1.79 -2.57 -5.67
N ASN A 58 -2.33 -3.78 -5.74
CA ASN A 58 -2.28 -4.61 -6.94
C ASN A 58 -3.18 -3.99 -8.02
N PRO A 59 -2.62 -3.55 -9.17
CA PRO A 59 -3.42 -2.91 -10.23
C PRO A 59 -4.53 -3.82 -10.76
N GLU A 60 -4.28 -5.11 -10.90
CA GLU A 60 -5.29 -6.06 -11.36
C GLU A 60 -6.47 -6.11 -10.39
N TRP A 61 -6.19 -6.19 -9.09
CA TRP A 61 -7.25 -6.18 -8.09
C TRP A 61 -8.04 -4.87 -8.14
N LEU A 62 -7.37 -3.75 -8.29
CA LEU A 62 -8.04 -2.45 -8.30
C LEU A 62 -9.00 -2.33 -9.49
N GLU A 63 -8.61 -2.83 -10.67
CA GLU A 63 -9.43 -2.78 -11.88
C GLU A 63 -10.50 -3.86 -11.94
N THR A 64 -10.17 -5.10 -11.59
CA THR A 64 -11.03 -6.26 -11.84
C THR A 64 -11.56 -6.93 -10.58
N GLY A 65 -10.93 -6.68 -9.44
CA GLY A 65 -11.25 -7.37 -8.20
C GLY A 65 -10.59 -8.73 -8.06
N GLU A 66 -9.79 -9.13 -9.03
CA GLU A 66 -9.08 -10.41 -8.99
C GLU A 66 -7.72 -10.28 -8.32
N GLY A 67 -7.35 -11.30 -7.55
CA GLY A 67 -6.07 -11.33 -6.84
C GLY A 67 -6.14 -10.66 -5.48
N GLU A 68 -4.99 -10.52 -4.85
CA GLU A 68 -4.90 -9.87 -3.55
C GLU A 68 -4.91 -8.35 -3.68
N PRO A 69 -5.54 -7.63 -2.73
CA PRO A 69 -5.63 -6.17 -2.79
C PRO A 69 -4.28 -5.47 -2.83
N TYR A 70 -3.33 -5.96 -2.05
CA TYR A 70 -2.02 -5.34 -1.94
C TYR A 70 -0.96 -6.26 -2.50
N ASN A 71 0.06 -5.67 -3.11
CA ASN A 71 1.22 -6.44 -3.54
C ASN A 71 1.91 -6.98 -2.29
N ASP A 72 2.59 -8.12 -2.43
CA ASP A 72 3.39 -8.62 -1.33
C ASP A 72 4.30 -7.50 -0.86
N ALA A 73 4.40 -7.32 0.46
CA ALA A 73 5.34 -6.37 1.03
C ALA A 73 6.78 -6.73 0.70
N VAL A 74 6.96 -7.89 0.08
CA VAL A 74 8.25 -8.43 -0.33
C VAL A 74 8.70 -7.73 -1.61
N THR A 75 9.67 -6.83 -1.51
CA THR A 75 10.32 -6.23 -2.66
C THR A 75 11.01 -7.32 -3.48
N PRO A 76 11.36 -7.06 -4.76
CA PRO A 76 12.15 -8.01 -5.52
C PRO A 76 13.43 -8.44 -4.81
N THR A 77 14.08 -7.55 -4.07
CA THR A 77 15.26 -7.86 -3.27
C THR A 77 14.94 -8.86 -2.18
N LEU A 78 13.83 -8.67 -1.45
CA LEU A 78 13.41 -9.62 -0.42
C LEU A 78 13.03 -10.98 -1.01
N LYS A 79 12.42 -10.99 -2.20
CA LYS A 79 12.11 -12.25 -2.90
C LYS A 79 13.38 -13.04 -3.22
N LEU A 80 14.42 -12.34 -3.68
CA LEU A 80 15.72 -12.96 -3.95
C LEU A 80 16.35 -13.51 -2.67
N LEU A 81 16.31 -12.73 -1.59
CA LEU A 81 16.81 -13.17 -0.28
C LEU A 81 16.04 -14.39 0.23
N LYS A 82 14.73 -14.38 0.07
CA LYS A 82 13.88 -15.50 0.49
C LYS A 82 14.30 -16.77 -0.23
N ALA A 83 14.53 -16.70 -1.55
CA ALA A 83 14.94 -17.86 -2.34
C ALA A 83 16.34 -18.32 -1.98
N GLU A 84 17.30 -17.38 -1.85
CA GLU A 84 18.71 -17.68 -1.60
C GLU A 84 18.95 -18.27 -0.23
N TYR A 85 18.30 -17.74 0.81
CA TYR A 85 18.49 -18.17 2.19
C TYR A 85 17.38 -19.09 2.70
N LYS A 86 16.45 -19.48 1.83
CA LYS A 86 15.32 -20.37 2.19
C LYS A 86 14.51 -19.82 3.38
N LEU A 87 14.23 -18.53 3.35
CA LEU A 87 13.44 -17.89 4.40
C LEU A 87 11.99 -18.33 4.32
N ASP A 88 11.37 -18.53 5.49
CA ASP A 88 9.93 -18.82 5.53
C ASP A 88 9.14 -17.51 5.74
N GLU A 89 7.82 -17.65 5.84
CA GLU A 89 6.95 -16.48 6.00
C GLU A 89 7.21 -15.75 7.32
N LEU A 90 7.55 -16.47 8.39
CA LEU A 90 7.86 -15.85 9.67
C LEU A 90 9.14 -15.01 9.58
N ASP A 91 10.16 -15.53 8.89
CA ASP A 91 11.40 -14.80 8.65
C ASP A 91 11.11 -13.47 7.92
N ILE A 92 10.25 -13.53 6.91
CA ILE A 92 9.87 -12.34 6.14
C ILE A 92 9.12 -11.35 7.02
N GLN A 93 8.20 -11.83 7.87
CA GLN A 93 7.47 -10.97 8.81
C GLN A 93 8.42 -10.27 9.79
N ILE A 94 9.44 -10.97 10.26
CA ILE A 94 10.44 -10.40 11.17
C ILE A 94 11.20 -9.27 10.45
N ILE A 95 11.62 -9.49 9.20
CA ILE A 95 12.31 -8.48 8.40
C ILE A 95 11.41 -7.27 8.19
N GLU A 96 10.15 -7.49 7.80
CA GLU A 96 9.19 -6.40 7.60
C GLU A 96 8.99 -5.58 8.87
N LYS A 97 8.85 -6.25 10.02
CA LYS A 97 8.69 -5.55 11.29
C LYS A 97 9.93 -4.73 11.65
N TYR A 98 11.13 -5.26 11.39
CA TYR A 98 12.36 -4.51 11.58
C TYR A 98 12.40 -3.25 10.72
N LEU A 99 11.98 -3.35 9.46
CA LEU A 99 11.98 -2.22 8.54
C LEU A 99 10.96 -1.14 8.93
N GLU A 100 9.91 -1.50 9.66
CA GLU A 100 8.92 -0.56 10.18
C GLU A 100 9.42 0.21 11.40
N LEU A 101 10.50 -0.24 12.04
CA LEU A 101 11.02 0.39 13.24
C LEU A 101 11.62 1.76 12.95
N SER A 102 11.49 2.68 13.89
CA SER A 102 12.17 3.98 13.83
C SER A 102 13.69 3.77 13.98
N PRO A 103 14.52 4.75 13.59
CA PRO A 103 15.97 4.64 13.80
C PRO A 103 16.36 4.37 15.26
N ILE A 104 15.64 4.96 16.20
CA ILE A 104 15.90 4.75 17.64
C ILE A 104 15.60 3.31 18.04
N GLU A 105 14.47 2.80 17.59
CA GLU A 105 14.07 1.41 17.87
C GLU A 105 15.04 0.41 17.24
N ARG A 106 15.49 0.69 16.01
CA ARG A 106 16.51 -0.14 15.35
C ARG A 106 17.81 -0.15 16.13
N GLN A 107 18.20 0.99 16.70
CA GLN A 107 19.42 1.08 17.48
C GLN A 107 19.37 0.22 18.76
N VAL A 108 18.23 0.21 19.43
CA VAL A 108 18.01 -0.65 20.59
C VAL A 108 18.22 -2.13 20.19
N PHE A 109 17.65 -2.54 19.07
CA PHE A 109 17.79 -3.89 18.56
C PHE A 109 19.25 -4.21 18.22
N LYS A 110 19.96 -3.29 17.58
CA LYS A 110 21.36 -3.45 17.22
C LYS A 110 22.25 -3.58 18.45
N ASP A 111 21.96 -2.82 19.49
CA ASP A 111 22.71 -2.89 20.75
C ASP A 111 22.51 -4.24 21.42
N TYR A 112 21.30 -4.81 21.33
CA TYR A 112 21.01 -6.12 21.87
C TYR A 112 21.83 -7.23 21.18
N VAL A 113 22.02 -7.11 19.86
CA VAL A 113 22.71 -8.14 19.07
C VAL A 113 24.23 -8.10 19.21
N LYS A 114 24.79 -7.00 19.65
CA LYS A 114 26.27 -6.87 19.83
C LYS A 114 26.83 -7.80 20.88
#